data_78414fec2e63dfaea44d88abc88debe9
#
_entry.id   78414fec2e63dfaea44d88abc88debe9
#
_cell.length_a   1.000
_cell.length_b   1.000
_cell.length_c   1.000
_cell.angle_alpha   90.00
_cell.angle_beta   90.00
_cell.angle_gamma   90.00
#
_symmetry.space_group_name_H-M   'P 1'
#
loop_
_entity.id
_entity.type
_entity.pdbx_description
1 polymer ?
#
loop_
_entity_poly.entity_id
_entity_poly.type
_entity_poly.pdbx_seq_one_letter_code
_entity_poly.pdbx_strand_id
1 'polypeptide(L)'
;GDYPAYDVENKAEKDNLGFCKTKLFGDYTLFWVFNDNGGIHTETQGVPIGVEVRAQAFAFKNNDEINNMTFYSYEIFNRSSFQLNNTYFTIWNDADLGYYLDDYVGCDVRRGMGYIYNADSYDETASGVNGYLDYPPALGCDFFKGPLADYDALTGKGDGIDNDQDGITDEVGETIQMSRFTYYNNNIGAFPPQTTNPDIAIHYYNYMTGKWKDGSNFTTGGNAYGGTLPSTYVYDGNPVTGTGWTEKGSGNLPGDRRFLQSAGPFTLKPGAVNEITFGMPWAQSPNKGGNIQSLELLYSADDK
;
A
#
# COMPACT_ATOMS: atom_id res chain seq x y z
N GLY A 1 12.29 25.48 -12.20
CA GLY A 1 12.43 24.74 -11.01
C GLY A 1 11.42 25.16 -9.98
N ASP A 2 10.44 24.32 -9.73
CA ASP A 2 9.26 24.67 -8.92
C ASP A 2 9.31 23.94 -7.56
N TYR A 3 10.51 23.80 -7.00
CA TYR A 3 10.65 23.28 -5.66
C TYR A 3 10.69 24.43 -4.68
N PRO A 4 9.86 24.45 -3.64
CA PRO A 4 10.09 25.33 -2.52
C PRO A 4 11.42 24.91 -1.88
N ALA A 5 12.50 25.62 -2.23
CA ALA A 5 13.72 25.52 -1.47
C ALA A 5 13.46 26.16 -0.11
N TYR A 6 13.59 25.40 0.94
CA TYR A 6 13.33 25.81 2.30
C TYR A 6 14.58 25.61 3.12
N ASP A 7 15.17 26.69 3.60
CA ASP A 7 16.25 26.63 4.57
C ASP A 7 15.69 26.52 5.99
N VAL A 8 15.76 25.33 6.57
CA VAL A 8 15.27 25.05 7.92
C VAL A 8 16.01 25.85 9.01
N GLU A 9 17.21 26.34 8.72
CA GLU A 9 18.00 27.16 9.64
C GLU A 9 17.65 28.64 9.55
N ASN A 10 17.07 29.08 8.42
CA ASN A 10 16.67 30.47 8.22
C ASN A 10 15.27 30.73 8.77
N LYS A 11 15.22 31.29 9.99
CA LYS A 11 13.96 31.62 10.66
C LYS A 11 13.09 32.61 9.90
N ALA A 12 13.68 33.52 9.11
CA ALA A 12 12.96 34.51 8.32
C ALA A 12 12.24 33.85 7.12
N GLU A 13 12.78 32.79 6.55
CA GLU A 13 12.08 32.00 5.53
C GLU A 13 10.91 31.23 6.13
N LYS A 14 11.05 30.72 7.36
CA LYS A 14 9.95 30.07 8.10
C LYS A 14 8.74 30.99 8.29
N ASP A 15 8.99 32.26 8.58
CA ASP A 15 7.94 33.23 8.92
C ASP A 15 7.30 33.86 7.66
N ASN A 16 8.01 33.89 6.52
CA ASN A 16 7.57 34.52 5.28
C ASN A 16 6.86 33.59 4.29
N LEU A 17 6.90 32.27 4.50
CA LEU A 17 6.19 31.29 3.67
C LEU A 17 4.67 31.25 3.96
N GLY A 18 4.02 32.44 4.00
CA GLY A 18 2.61 32.61 4.32
C GLY A 18 1.61 31.89 3.40
N PHE A 19 2.06 31.12 2.42
CA PHE A 19 1.19 30.38 1.48
C PHE A 19 1.48 28.89 1.32
N CYS A 20 2.57 28.39 1.87
CA CYS A 20 2.83 26.95 1.91
C CYS A 20 3.52 26.63 3.23
N LYS A 21 2.76 26.44 4.27
CA LYS A 21 3.27 25.71 5.45
C LYS A 21 3.37 24.24 5.07
N THR A 22 4.38 23.91 4.28
CA THR A 22 4.76 22.53 4.09
C THR A 22 5.19 22.02 5.46
N LYS A 23 4.35 21.25 6.10
CA LYS A 23 4.68 20.62 7.36
C LYS A 23 5.72 19.56 7.06
N LEU A 24 6.97 19.77 7.43
CA LEU A 24 8.01 18.77 7.31
C LEU A 24 7.90 17.78 8.48
N PHE A 25 7.97 16.51 8.16
CA PHE A 25 7.89 15.41 9.13
C PHE A 25 9.27 14.75 9.29
N GLY A 26 9.51 14.19 10.47
CA GLY A 26 10.70 13.40 10.76
C GLY A 26 11.99 14.20 10.91
N ASP A 27 13.09 13.48 11.15
CA ASP A 27 14.45 14.02 11.22
C ASP A 27 15.10 14.13 9.84
N TYR A 28 14.64 13.34 8.89
CA TYR A 28 15.02 13.36 7.50
C TYR A 28 13.76 13.34 6.63
N THR A 29 13.67 14.26 5.67
CA THR A 29 12.50 14.39 4.79
C THR A 29 12.94 14.62 3.35
N LEU A 30 12.28 13.93 2.43
CA LEU A 30 12.29 14.19 1.00
C LEU A 30 10.92 14.72 0.59
N PHE A 31 10.89 15.69 -0.30
CA PHE A 31 9.66 16.25 -0.85
C PHE A 31 9.74 16.29 -2.37
N TRP A 32 8.65 15.89 -3.05
CA TRP A 32 8.55 16.00 -4.50
C TRP A 32 7.10 16.20 -4.95
N VAL A 33 6.95 16.68 -6.18
CA VAL A 33 5.64 16.91 -6.80
C VAL A 33 5.64 16.26 -8.17
N PHE A 34 4.54 15.62 -8.52
CA PHE A 34 4.33 15.06 -9.85
C PHE A 34 2.86 15.16 -10.26
N ASN A 35 2.58 14.94 -11.53
CA ASN A 35 1.23 14.92 -12.09
C ASN A 35 1.13 13.86 -13.18
N ASP A 36 -0.10 13.57 -13.59
CA ASP A 36 -0.41 12.60 -14.64
C ASP A 36 -0.56 13.21 -16.04
N ASN A 37 -0.24 14.49 -16.23
CA ASN A 37 -0.44 15.21 -17.49
C ASN A 37 0.89 15.51 -18.24
N GLY A 38 1.99 14.87 -17.86
CA GLY A 38 3.32 15.13 -18.40
C GLY A 38 3.62 14.45 -19.76
N GLY A 39 2.78 13.53 -20.21
CA GLY A 39 3.00 12.80 -21.45
C GLY A 39 1.92 11.76 -21.75
N ILE A 40 2.16 10.98 -22.80
CA ILE A 40 1.29 9.85 -23.19
C ILE A 40 1.60 8.67 -22.27
N HIS A 41 0.58 8.08 -21.68
CA HIS A 41 0.69 6.89 -20.83
C HIS A 41 0.83 5.63 -21.68
N THR A 42 2.00 5.43 -22.27
CA THR A 42 2.24 4.34 -23.23
C THR A 42 2.20 2.97 -22.60
N GLU A 43 2.49 2.85 -21.31
CA GLU A 43 2.51 1.58 -20.58
C GLU A 43 1.10 1.06 -20.30
N THR A 44 0.19 1.94 -19.90
CA THR A 44 -1.17 1.58 -19.51
C THR A 44 -2.21 1.90 -20.55
N GLN A 45 -1.90 2.78 -21.52
CA GLN A 45 -2.85 3.38 -22.47
C GLN A 45 -3.99 4.15 -21.77
N GLY A 46 -3.78 4.51 -20.51
CA GLY A 46 -4.71 5.35 -19.75
C GLY A 46 -4.66 6.80 -20.23
N VAL A 47 -5.76 7.51 -20.05
CA VAL A 47 -5.81 8.95 -20.28
C VAL A 47 -5.48 9.70 -18.99
N PRO A 48 -4.85 10.89 -19.06
CA PRO A 48 -4.69 11.74 -17.90
C PRO A 48 -6.03 12.09 -17.27
N ILE A 49 -6.10 12.04 -15.95
CA ILE A 49 -7.30 12.42 -15.18
C ILE A 49 -7.12 13.79 -14.50
N GLY A 50 -5.95 14.42 -14.67
CA GLY A 50 -5.66 15.76 -14.21
C GLY A 50 -5.39 15.87 -12.72
N VAL A 51 -4.65 14.92 -12.15
CA VAL A 51 -4.22 14.96 -10.75
C VAL A 51 -2.80 15.49 -10.61
N GLU A 52 -2.57 16.24 -9.52
CA GLU A 52 -1.26 16.61 -9.01
C GLU A 52 -1.08 15.91 -7.66
N VAL A 53 0.08 15.33 -7.44
CA VAL A 53 0.42 14.67 -6.19
C VAL A 53 1.61 15.37 -5.56
N ARG A 54 1.49 15.74 -4.29
CA ARG A 54 2.58 16.23 -3.45
C ARG A 54 2.91 15.15 -2.45
N ALA A 55 4.16 14.74 -2.46
CA ALA A 55 4.61 13.60 -1.69
C ALA A 55 5.75 14.00 -0.76
N GLN A 56 5.73 13.42 0.43
CA GLN A 56 6.83 13.44 1.37
C GLN A 56 7.20 12.01 1.74
N ALA A 57 8.48 11.71 1.76
CA ALA A 57 9.02 10.53 2.43
C ALA A 57 9.86 11.01 3.61
N PHE A 58 9.68 10.41 4.78
CA PHE A 58 10.37 10.83 5.98
C PHE A 58 10.75 9.65 6.86
N ALA A 59 11.74 9.88 7.73
CA ALA A 59 12.23 8.90 8.67
C ALA A 59 12.63 9.59 9.99
N PHE A 60 12.65 8.80 11.04
CA PHE A 60 13.07 9.23 12.37
C PHE A 60 14.34 8.51 12.79
N LYS A 61 15.24 9.23 13.46
CA LYS A 61 16.36 8.63 14.15
C LYS A 61 15.93 8.29 15.57
N ASN A 62 15.68 7.02 15.83
CA ASN A 62 15.25 6.52 17.12
C ASN A 62 16.09 5.30 17.53
N ASN A 63 15.90 4.81 18.76
CA ASN A 63 16.58 3.62 19.30
C ASN A 63 15.63 2.40 19.40
N ASP A 64 14.48 2.49 18.78
CA ASP A 64 13.45 1.44 18.73
C ASP A 64 13.14 1.03 17.28
N GLU A 65 12.06 0.30 17.07
CA GLU A 65 11.63 -0.23 15.79
C GLU A 65 11.32 0.85 14.75
N ILE A 66 10.95 2.06 15.17
CA ILE A 66 10.69 3.21 14.27
C ILE A 66 11.94 3.55 13.44
N ASN A 67 13.14 3.25 13.95
CA ASN A 67 14.38 3.41 13.19
C ASN A 67 14.50 2.50 11.95
N ASN A 68 13.68 1.46 11.88
CA ASN A 68 13.60 0.52 10.76
C ASN A 68 12.35 0.76 9.91
N MET A 69 11.75 1.94 10.00
CA MET A 69 10.55 2.32 9.24
C MET A 69 10.83 3.55 8.39
N THR A 70 10.25 3.58 7.21
CA THR A 70 10.12 4.78 6.39
C THR A 70 8.65 5.14 6.26
N PHE A 71 8.35 6.43 6.24
CA PHE A 71 7.00 6.95 6.24
C PHE A 71 6.76 7.77 4.99
N TYR A 72 5.53 7.77 4.52
CA TYR A 72 5.13 8.45 3.30
C TYR A 72 3.80 9.17 3.51
N SER A 73 3.73 10.44 3.07
CA SER A 73 2.50 11.21 3.06
C SER A 73 2.27 11.75 1.66
N TYR A 74 1.08 11.54 1.13
CA TYR A 74 0.67 11.99 -0.21
C TYR A 74 -0.56 12.86 -0.12
N GLU A 75 -0.50 14.06 -0.71
CA GLU A 75 -1.65 14.93 -0.95
C GLU A 75 -2.01 14.84 -2.43
N ILE A 76 -3.26 14.49 -2.75
CA ILE A 76 -3.76 14.29 -4.11
C ILE A 76 -4.72 15.43 -4.44
N PHE A 77 -4.38 16.22 -5.43
CA PHE A 77 -5.15 17.38 -5.89
C PHE A 77 -5.85 17.05 -7.21
N ASN A 78 -7.17 17.22 -7.27
CA ASN A 78 -7.85 17.24 -8.55
C ASN A 78 -7.67 18.60 -9.22
N ARG A 79 -6.79 18.67 -10.20
CA ARG A 79 -6.53 19.89 -11.03
C ARG A 79 -7.40 19.94 -12.28
N SER A 80 -8.22 18.94 -12.52
CA SER A 80 -9.12 18.90 -13.66
C SER A 80 -10.39 19.74 -13.43
N SER A 81 -11.17 19.92 -14.48
CA SER A 81 -12.49 20.60 -14.42
C SER A 81 -13.65 19.63 -14.17
N PHE A 82 -13.39 18.34 -14.01
CA PHE A 82 -14.42 17.33 -13.79
C PHE A 82 -14.21 16.57 -12.47
N GLN A 83 -15.29 16.02 -11.96
CA GLN A 83 -15.28 15.21 -10.75
C GLN A 83 -14.75 13.80 -11.05
N LEU A 84 -13.86 13.33 -10.21
CA LEU A 84 -13.40 11.94 -10.22
C LEU A 84 -14.27 11.13 -9.26
N ASN A 85 -14.96 10.12 -9.77
CA ASN A 85 -15.81 9.22 -9.00
C ASN A 85 -15.17 7.84 -8.90
N ASN A 86 -15.51 7.08 -7.87
CA ASN A 86 -14.94 5.76 -7.62
C ASN A 86 -13.42 5.78 -7.68
N THR A 87 -12.83 6.79 -7.05
CA THR A 87 -11.39 6.97 -6.97
C THR A 87 -10.83 6.04 -5.90
N TYR A 88 -9.70 5.44 -6.19
CA TYR A 88 -8.94 4.64 -5.23
C TYR A 88 -7.53 5.17 -5.15
N PHE A 89 -7.02 5.32 -3.95
CA PHE A 89 -5.58 5.42 -3.72
C PHE A 89 -5.04 4.02 -3.45
N THR A 90 -3.98 3.66 -4.17
CA THR A 90 -3.41 2.31 -4.04
C THR A 90 -1.90 2.41 -3.90
N ILE A 91 -1.38 1.78 -2.86
CA ILE A 91 0.05 1.56 -2.69
C ILE A 91 0.39 0.25 -3.41
N TRP A 92 1.26 0.34 -4.39
CA TRP A 92 1.80 -0.80 -5.10
C TRP A 92 3.17 -1.14 -4.55
N ASN A 93 3.36 -2.38 -4.18
CA ASN A 93 4.58 -2.89 -3.60
C ASN A 93 5.18 -3.99 -4.48
N ASP A 94 6.44 -3.80 -4.80
CA ASP A 94 7.34 -4.73 -5.49
C ASP A 94 8.52 -4.99 -4.56
N ALA A 95 8.27 -5.77 -3.53
CA ALA A 95 9.23 -6.01 -2.47
C ALA A 95 9.91 -7.36 -2.70
N ASP A 96 11.11 -7.33 -3.24
CA ASP A 96 11.97 -8.51 -3.36
C ASP A 96 12.74 -8.68 -2.04
N LEU A 97 12.35 -9.65 -1.21
CA LEU A 97 13.06 -9.95 0.03
C LEU A 97 14.23 -10.91 -0.25
N GLY A 98 15.36 -10.36 -0.74
CA GLY A 98 16.48 -11.19 -1.16
C GLY A 98 16.17 -11.92 -2.45
N TYR A 99 15.99 -13.23 -2.41
CA TYR A 99 15.63 -14.02 -3.58
C TYR A 99 14.13 -14.02 -3.83
N TYR A 100 13.69 -13.21 -4.78
CA TYR A 100 12.30 -12.87 -5.08
C TYR A 100 11.36 -14.04 -5.47
N LEU A 101 11.88 -15.25 -5.69
CA LEU A 101 11.06 -16.41 -6.10
C LEU A 101 10.58 -17.29 -4.95
N ASP A 102 10.91 -16.96 -3.72
CA ASP A 102 10.55 -17.73 -2.52
C ASP A 102 9.71 -16.94 -1.51
N ASP A 103 9.06 -15.87 -1.96
CA ASP A 103 8.24 -15.01 -1.13
C ASP A 103 6.75 -15.39 -1.11
N TYR A 104 6.10 -15.13 0.03
CA TYR A 104 4.66 -15.14 0.25
C TYR A 104 4.16 -13.78 0.70
N VAL A 105 2.91 -13.46 0.37
CA VAL A 105 2.22 -12.24 0.79
C VAL A 105 1.01 -12.54 1.66
N GLY A 106 0.53 -11.52 2.36
CA GLY A 106 -0.69 -11.55 3.13
C GLY A 106 -1.04 -10.20 3.71
N CYS A 107 -2.17 -10.12 4.42
CA CYS A 107 -2.57 -8.90 5.11
C CYS A 107 -3.15 -9.18 6.50
N ASP A 108 -2.99 -8.21 7.38
CA ASP A 108 -3.74 -8.11 8.63
C ASP A 108 -4.72 -6.93 8.50
N VAL A 109 -6.00 -7.28 8.30
CA VAL A 109 -7.06 -6.28 8.06
C VAL A 109 -7.25 -5.37 9.27
N ARG A 110 -7.13 -5.91 10.49
CA ARG A 110 -7.30 -5.15 11.73
C ARG A 110 -6.20 -4.10 11.91
N ARG A 111 -4.98 -4.39 11.44
CA ARG A 111 -3.85 -3.46 11.45
C ARG A 111 -3.86 -2.51 10.26
N GLY A 112 -4.61 -2.78 9.21
CA GLY A 112 -4.49 -2.05 7.96
C GLY A 112 -3.19 -2.36 7.20
N MET A 113 -2.53 -3.48 7.52
CA MET A 113 -1.19 -3.79 7.03
C MET A 113 -1.20 -4.93 6.01
N GLY A 114 -0.56 -4.70 4.87
CA GLY A 114 -0.12 -5.75 3.95
C GLY A 114 1.34 -6.10 4.22
N TYR A 115 1.74 -7.35 3.96
CA TYR A 115 3.10 -7.79 4.22
C TYR A 115 3.59 -8.83 3.22
N ILE A 116 4.93 -8.94 3.14
CA ILE A 116 5.66 -9.97 2.43
C ILE A 116 6.68 -10.61 3.37
N TYR A 117 6.87 -11.91 3.24
CA TYR A 117 7.79 -12.70 4.05
C TYR A 117 8.29 -13.93 3.29
N ASN A 118 9.50 -14.38 3.59
CA ASN A 118 10.09 -15.56 2.99
C ASN A 118 9.29 -16.82 3.31
N ALA A 119 9.08 -17.69 2.34
CA ALA A 119 8.21 -18.87 2.47
C ALA A 119 8.74 -19.93 3.44
N ASP A 120 10.06 -20.01 3.60
CA ASP A 120 10.69 -20.95 4.50
C ASP A 120 11.79 -20.30 5.37
N SER A 121 12.66 -21.10 5.93
CA SER A 121 13.66 -20.67 6.92
C SER A 121 14.98 -20.23 6.31
N TYR A 122 15.08 -20.19 4.99
CA TYR A 122 16.32 -19.87 4.29
C TYR A 122 16.02 -19.11 3.00
N ASP A 123 16.64 -17.98 2.81
CA ASP A 123 16.49 -17.13 1.63
C ASP A 123 17.69 -17.35 0.70
N GLU A 124 17.46 -17.93 -0.46
CA GLU A 124 18.49 -18.39 -1.38
C GLU A 124 19.26 -17.24 -2.03
N THR A 125 20.53 -17.48 -2.29
CA THR A 125 21.32 -16.69 -3.24
C THR A 125 21.31 -17.39 -4.58
N ALA A 126 20.53 -16.89 -5.52
CA ALA A 126 20.39 -17.48 -6.85
C ALA A 126 20.16 -16.43 -7.93
N SER A 127 20.39 -16.78 -9.19
CA SER A 127 20.13 -15.91 -10.37
C SER A 127 20.82 -14.54 -10.31
N GLY A 128 21.95 -14.42 -9.59
CA GLY A 128 22.69 -13.15 -9.43
C GLY A 128 22.11 -12.23 -8.35
N VAL A 129 21.11 -12.67 -7.58
CA VAL A 129 20.54 -11.98 -6.43
C VAL A 129 21.09 -12.60 -5.14
N ASN A 130 21.47 -11.75 -4.20
CA ASN A 130 21.90 -12.18 -2.88
C ASN A 130 20.71 -12.27 -1.94
N GLY A 131 20.43 -13.45 -1.41
CA GLY A 131 19.45 -13.65 -0.36
C GLY A 131 19.99 -13.33 1.04
N TYR A 132 19.09 -13.29 2.01
CA TYR A 132 19.41 -13.08 3.44
C TYR A 132 19.86 -14.36 4.14
N LEU A 133 19.91 -15.47 3.41
CA LEU A 133 20.36 -16.80 3.87
C LEU A 133 19.56 -17.28 5.09
N ASP A 134 20.26 -17.56 6.20
CA ASP A 134 19.65 -18.04 7.46
C ASP A 134 18.78 -16.99 8.19
N TYR A 135 18.69 -15.74 7.72
CA TYR A 135 18.04 -14.65 8.44
C TYR A 135 17.03 -13.89 7.56
N PRO A 136 16.01 -14.58 7.02
CA PRO A 136 15.02 -13.93 6.17
C PRO A 136 14.20 -12.87 6.95
N PRO A 137 14.07 -11.65 6.41
CA PRO A 137 13.27 -10.59 7.03
C PRO A 137 11.79 -10.70 6.68
N ALA A 138 11.01 -9.73 7.17
CA ALA A 138 9.67 -9.42 6.72
C ALA A 138 9.55 -7.90 6.48
N LEU A 139 8.75 -7.53 5.49
CA LEU A 139 8.43 -6.14 5.17
C LEU A 139 6.92 -5.96 5.19
N GLY A 140 6.47 -4.86 5.81
CA GLY A 140 5.08 -4.44 5.83
C GLY A 140 4.86 -3.16 5.04
N CYS A 141 3.59 -2.92 4.73
CA CYS A 141 3.07 -1.63 4.34
C CYS A 141 1.84 -1.37 5.20
N ASP A 142 1.84 -0.31 5.98
CA ASP A 142 0.87 -0.04 7.02
C ASP A 142 0.17 1.28 6.79
N PHE A 143 -1.17 1.28 6.79
CA PHE A 143 -1.99 2.47 6.61
C PHE A 143 -2.20 3.18 7.95
N PHE A 144 -1.62 4.36 8.13
CA PHE A 144 -1.86 5.20 9.31
C PHE A 144 -3.02 6.16 9.12
N LYS A 145 -3.22 6.65 7.90
CA LYS A 145 -4.30 7.55 7.56
C LYS A 145 -4.68 7.37 6.09
N GLY A 146 -5.91 6.99 5.85
CA GLY A 146 -6.48 6.89 4.52
C GLY A 146 -7.08 8.21 4.03
N PRO A 147 -7.59 8.22 2.78
CA PRO A 147 -8.33 9.36 2.27
C PRO A 147 -9.64 9.57 3.04
N LEU A 148 -10.11 10.82 3.05
CA LEU A 148 -11.43 11.15 3.58
C LEU A 148 -12.52 10.41 2.79
N ALA A 149 -13.45 9.80 3.50
CA ALA A 149 -14.67 9.22 2.94
C ALA A 149 -15.60 10.31 2.40
N ASP A 150 -16.48 9.93 1.49
CA ASP A 150 -17.51 10.84 0.97
C ASP A 150 -18.52 11.16 2.08
N TYR A 151 -18.71 12.43 2.37
CA TYR A 151 -19.70 12.91 3.31
C TYR A 151 -20.42 14.13 2.76
N ASP A 152 -21.74 14.11 2.79
CA ASP A 152 -22.60 15.24 2.43
C ASP A 152 -23.11 15.93 3.70
N ALA A 153 -22.50 17.04 4.08
CA ALA A 153 -22.87 17.80 5.28
C ALA A 153 -24.30 18.38 5.23
N LEU A 154 -24.92 18.50 4.04
CA LEU A 154 -26.29 19.00 3.91
C LEU A 154 -27.34 17.93 4.23
N THR A 155 -27.05 16.70 3.84
CA THR A 155 -27.95 15.56 4.03
C THR A 155 -27.58 14.71 5.22
N GLY A 156 -26.37 14.86 5.78
CA GLY A 156 -25.83 14.01 6.82
C GLY A 156 -25.60 12.56 6.36
N LYS A 157 -25.29 12.36 5.08
CA LYS A 157 -25.15 11.03 4.48
C LYS A 157 -23.75 10.83 3.91
N GLY A 158 -23.21 9.65 4.14
CA GLY A 158 -22.04 9.09 3.50
C GLY A 158 -22.37 7.85 2.67
N ASP A 159 -21.54 6.83 2.75
CA ASP A 159 -21.71 5.57 2.02
C ASP A 159 -22.38 4.47 2.86
N GLY A 160 -22.71 4.75 4.12
CA GLY A 160 -23.31 3.82 5.07
C GLY A 160 -22.34 2.83 5.67
N ILE A 161 -21.05 3.10 5.58
CA ILE A 161 -19.97 2.26 6.10
C ILE A 161 -19.24 3.05 7.19
N ASP A 162 -18.90 2.40 8.29
CA ASP A 162 -17.92 2.85 9.27
C ASP A 162 -16.54 2.56 8.67
N ASN A 163 -15.98 3.55 7.95
CA ASN A 163 -14.78 3.36 7.13
C ASN A 163 -13.49 3.30 7.95
N ASP A 164 -13.45 3.96 9.12
CA ASP A 164 -12.28 3.97 10.00
C ASP A 164 -12.45 3.07 11.24
N GLN A 165 -13.60 2.41 11.33
CA GLN A 165 -13.91 1.38 12.34
C GLN A 165 -13.88 1.89 13.80
N ASP A 166 -14.25 3.16 13.99
CA ASP A 166 -14.35 3.76 15.32
C ASP A 166 -15.68 3.51 16.02
N GLY A 167 -16.67 2.95 15.32
CA GLY A 167 -18.00 2.59 15.78
C GLY A 167 -19.08 3.62 15.43
N ILE A 168 -18.74 4.69 14.71
CA ILE A 168 -19.65 5.69 14.19
C ILE A 168 -19.66 5.56 12.66
N THR A 169 -20.81 5.65 12.05
CA THR A 169 -20.99 5.52 10.60
C THR A 169 -21.27 6.89 10.01
N ASP A 170 -20.60 7.23 8.90
CA ASP A 170 -20.84 8.45 8.13
C ASP A 170 -20.66 9.76 8.94
N GLU A 171 -19.57 9.92 9.68
CA GLU A 171 -19.28 11.20 10.36
C GLU A 171 -18.32 12.09 9.57
N VAL A 172 -18.27 13.37 10.01
CA VAL A 172 -17.40 14.37 9.39
C VAL A 172 -15.93 14.10 9.69
N GLY A 173 -15.15 13.89 8.63
CA GLY A 173 -13.71 13.68 8.76
C GLY A 173 -13.31 12.21 8.84
N GLU A 174 -14.28 11.31 8.69
CA GLU A 174 -14.04 9.88 8.57
C GLU A 174 -13.04 9.57 7.45
N THR A 175 -12.13 8.64 7.71
CA THR A 175 -11.08 8.24 6.78
C THR A 175 -11.25 6.79 6.37
N ILE A 176 -11.05 6.53 5.07
CA ILE A 176 -11.12 5.17 4.53
C ILE A 176 -9.81 4.47 4.87
N GLN A 177 -9.87 3.40 5.65
CA GLN A 177 -8.74 2.53 5.91
C GLN A 177 -8.45 1.62 4.71
N MET A 178 -7.57 0.61 4.86
CA MET A 178 -7.36 -0.38 3.82
C MET A 178 -8.67 -1.08 3.46
N SER A 179 -9.24 -0.77 2.30
CA SER A 179 -10.50 -1.33 1.82
C SER A 179 -10.32 -2.56 0.95
N ARG A 180 -9.12 -2.77 0.41
CA ARG A 180 -8.77 -3.91 -0.42
C ARG A 180 -7.31 -4.28 -0.20
N PHE A 181 -7.04 -5.58 -0.19
CA PHE A 181 -5.70 -6.14 -0.36
C PHE A 181 -5.72 -7.14 -1.49
N THR A 182 -4.87 -6.94 -2.49
CA THR A 182 -4.75 -7.79 -3.68
C THR A 182 -3.29 -8.08 -3.99
N TYR A 183 -3.06 -9.08 -4.82
CA TYR A 183 -1.72 -9.41 -5.30
C TYR A 183 -1.76 -9.87 -6.75
N TYR A 184 -0.60 -9.94 -7.37
CA TYR A 184 -0.40 -10.66 -8.62
C TYR A 184 1.02 -11.23 -8.73
N ASN A 185 1.20 -12.12 -9.69
CA ASN A 185 2.46 -12.83 -9.91
C ASN A 185 3.25 -12.19 -11.05
N ASN A 186 4.52 -11.89 -10.82
CA ASN A 186 5.36 -11.35 -11.88
C ASN A 186 6.09 -12.44 -12.70
N ASN A 187 6.33 -13.61 -12.14
CA ASN A 187 6.94 -14.75 -12.84
C ASN A 187 5.94 -15.46 -13.77
N ILE A 188 5.77 -14.92 -14.96
CA ILE A 188 4.69 -15.16 -15.94
C ILE A 188 4.71 -16.61 -16.37
N GLY A 189 5.22 -17.52 -16.28
CA GLY A 189 5.14 -18.88 -16.85
C GLY A 189 4.55 -19.93 -15.93
N ALA A 190 4.49 -19.63 -14.63
CA ALA A 190 4.10 -20.60 -13.60
C ALA A 190 2.64 -20.45 -13.15
N PHE A 191 1.97 -19.34 -13.53
CA PHE A 191 0.65 -18.97 -13.02
C PHE A 191 -0.35 -18.70 -14.14
N PRO A 192 -1.68 -18.79 -13.87
CA PRO A 192 -2.69 -18.43 -14.86
C PRO A 192 -2.50 -17.01 -15.37
N PRO A 193 -2.61 -16.73 -16.68
CA PRO A 193 -2.38 -15.40 -17.26
C PRO A 193 -3.22 -14.28 -16.61
N GLN A 194 -4.40 -14.63 -16.09
CA GLN A 194 -5.30 -13.71 -15.41
C GLN A 194 -4.77 -13.19 -14.07
N THR A 195 -3.81 -13.88 -13.49
CA THR A 195 -3.23 -13.58 -12.16
C THR A 195 -1.84 -12.96 -12.24
N THR A 196 -1.46 -12.44 -13.41
CA THR A 196 -0.14 -11.89 -13.68
C THR A 196 -0.18 -10.38 -13.91
N ASN A 197 0.96 -9.77 -14.29
CA ASN A 197 1.12 -8.34 -14.50
C ASN A 197 -0.03 -7.70 -15.27
N PRO A 198 -0.49 -6.52 -14.84
CA PRO A 198 -1.44 -5.71 -15.59
C PRO A 198 -0.79 -5.19 -16.89
N ASP A 199 -1.57 -5.05 -17.98
CA ASP A 199 -1.07 -4.63 -19.28
C ASP A 199 -1.67 -3.29 -19.76
N ILE A 200 -2.90 -2.99 -19.32
CA ILE A 200 -3.65 -1.78 -19.72
C ILE A 200 -4.38 -1.18 -18.53
N ALA A 201 -4.81 0.05 -18.63
CA ALA A 201 -5.42 0.83 -17.53
C ALA A 201 -6.53 0.09 -16.77
N ILE A 202 -7.41 -0.62 -17.48
CA ILE A 202 -8.49 -1.37 -16.82
C ILE A 202 -7.97 -2.52 -15.96
N HIS A 203 -6.82 -3.14 -16.31
CA HIS A 203 -6.21 -4.20 -15.50
C HIS A 203 -5.70 -3.66 -14.18
N TYR A 204 -5.04 -2.48 -14.21
CA TYR A 204 -4.61 -1.77 -13.00
C TYR A 204 -5.81 -1.43 -12.11
N TYR A 205 -6.85 -0.83 -12.69
CA TYR A 205 -8.06 -0.47 -11.95
C TYR A 205 -8.77 -1.71 -11.37
N ASN A 206 -8.80 -2.81 -12.09
CA ASN A 206 -9.34 -4.06 -11.58
C ASN A 206 -8.60 -4.51 -10.31
N TYR A 207 -7.27 -4.54 -10.31
CA TYR A 207 -6.50 -4.87 -9.12
C TYR A 207 -6.76 -3.90 -7.96
N MET A 208 -6.83 -2.60 -8.24
CA MET A 208 -7.14 -1.59 -7.21
C MET A 208 -8.50 -1.80 -6.57
N THR A 209 -9.47 -2.32 -7.30
CA THR A 209 -10.85 -2.53 -6.85
C THR A 209 -11.14 -3.95 -6.34
N GLY A 210 -10.14 -4.80 -6.20
CA GLY A 210 -10.30 -6.17 -5.71
C GLY A 210 -10.78 -7.16 -6.77
N LYS A 211 -10.31 -6.99 -8.01
CA LYS A 211 -10.60 -7.91 -9.13
C LYS A 211 -9.31 -8.34 -9.80
N TRP A 212 -9.32 -9.53 -10.34
CA TRP A 212 -8.27 -10.01 -11.23
C TRP A 212 -8.27 -9.22 -12.53
N LYS A 213 -7.19 -9.29 -13.30
CA LYS A 213 -7.03 -8.52 -14.54
C LYS A 213 -8.12 -8.82 -15.60
N ASP A 214 -8.77 -9.98 -15.58
CA ASP A 214 -9.92 -10.34 -16.43
C ASP A 214 -11.28 -9.79 -15.93
N GLY A 215 -11.29 -9.08 -14.79
CA GLY A 215 -12.49 -8.53 -14.16
C GLY A 215 -13.23 -9.49 -13.23
N SER A 216 -12.78 -10.75 -13.10
CA SER A 216 -13.34 -11.69 -12.12
C SER A 216 -12.95 -11.28 -10.69
N ASN A 217 -13.79 -11.61 -9.71
CA ASN A 217 -13.50 -11.31 -8.32
C ASN A 217 -12.36 -12.19 -7.80
N PHE A 218 -11.57 -11.64 -6.86
CA PHE A 218 -10.80 -12.47 -5.94
C PHE A 218 -11.75 -13.33 -5.12
N THR A 219 -11.35 -14.56 -4.81
CA THR A 219 -12.19 -15.53 -4.10
C THR A 219 -11.42 -16.17 -2.97
N THR A 220 -12.07 -16.39 -1.83
CA THR A 220 -11.46 -17.06 -0.69
C THR A 220 -11.02 -18.47 -1.03
N GLY A 221 -9.79 -18.82 -0.65
CA GLY A 221 -9.19 -20.14 -0.82
C GLY A 221 -8.22 -20.25 -1.99
N GLY A 222 -7.34 -21.23 -1.92
CA GLY A 222 -6.30 -21.50 -2.93
C GLY A 222 -5.47 -20.26 -3.24
N ASN A 223 -5.27 -19.99 -4.54
CA ASN A 223 -4.57 -18.82 -5.05
C ASN A 223 -5.50 -17.63 -5.31
N ALA A 224 -6.66 -17.60 -4.70
CA ALA A 224 -7.69 -16.56 -4.84
C ALA A 224 -8.35 -16.45 -6.23
N TYR A 225 -8.11 -17.37 -7.16
CA TYR A 225 -8.67 -17.35 -8.52
C TYR A 225 -9.61 -18.53 -8.77
N GLY A 226 -10.76 -18.25 -9.43
CA GLY A 226 -11.68 -19.28 -9.90
C GLY A 226 -12.56 -19.95 -8.84
N GLY A 227 -12.54 -19.47 -7.61
CA GLY A 227 -13.45 -19.92 -6.55
C GLY A 227 -14.86 -19.31 -6.65
N THR A 228 -15.66 -19.49 -5.62
CA THR A 228 -17.08 -19.06 -5.62
C THR A 228 -17.42 -18.01 -4.57
N LEU A 229 -16.62 -17.87 -3.52
CA LEU A 229 -16.86 -16.90 -2.43
C LEU A 229 -15.97 -15.66 -2.65
N PRO A 230 -16.52 -14.50 -3.05
CA PRO A 230 -15.73 -13.29 -3.23
C PRO A 230 -15.01 -12.85 -1.96
N SER A 231 -13.80 -12.31 -2.13
CA SER A 231 -13.03 -11.70 -1.06
C SER A 231 -12.48 -10.35 -1.49
N THR A 232 -12.41 -9.40 -0.55
CA THR A 232 -11.76 -8.10 -0.75
C THR A 232 -10.35 -8.06 -0.17
N TYR A 233 -10.03 -9.05 0.67
CA TYR A 233 -8.72 -9.19 1.30
C TYR A 233 -8.19 -10.59 1.02
N VAL A 234 -7.09 -10.65 0.29
CA VAL A 234 -6.45 -11.94 -0.04
C VAL A 234 -5.48 -12.32 1.06
N TYR A 235 -5.51 -13.59 1.49
CA TYR A 235 -4.63 -14.12 2.55
C TYR A 235 -4.70 -13.32 3.84
N ASP A 236 -5.92 -13.08 4.33
CA ASP A 236 -6.25 -12.36 5.57
C ASP A 236 -6.05 -13.19 6.86
N GLY A 237 -5.50 -14.39 6.72
CA GLY A 237 -5.13 -15.23 7.85
C GLY A 237 -3.81 -14.81 8.50
N ASN A 238 -3.48 -15.45 9.62
CA ASN A 238 -2.27 -15.16 10.38
C ASN A 238 -1.22 -16.29 10.20
N PRO A 239 -0.13 -16.06 9.43
CA PRO A 239 0.93 -17.07 9.23
C PRO A 239 1.71 -17.40 10.52
N VAL A 240 1.78 -16.47 11.48
CA VAL A 240 2.50 -16.67 12.76
C VAL A 240 1.80 -17.75 13.59
N THR A 241 0.48 -17.69 13.66
CA THR A 241 -0.32 -18.70 14.39
C THR A 241 -0.76 -19.87 13.51
N GLY A 242 -0.59 -19.75 12.18
CA GLY A 242 -1.07 -20.74 11.22
C GLY A 242 -2.59 -20.83 11.11
N THR A 243 -3.31 -19.73 11.44
CA THR A 243 -4.77 -19.69 11.44
C THR A 243 -5.34 -18.87 10.30
N GLY A 244 -6.55 -19.21 9.86
CA GLY A 244 -7.22 -18.52 8.77
C GLY A 244 -6.65 -18.83 7.38
N TRP A 245 -6.97 -17.99 6.43
CA TRP A 245 -6.55 -18.16 5.04
C TRP A 245 -5.20 -17.50 4.79
N THR A 246 -4.12 -18.27 4.73
CA THR A 246 -2.76 -17.79 4.42
C THR A 246 -2.29 -18.37 3.08
N GLU A 247 -1.36 -17.71 2.41
CA GLU A 247 -0.81 -18.19 1.15
C GLU A 247 -0.10 -19.53 1.34
N LYS A 248 0.74 -19.64 2.36
CA LYS A 248 1.42 -20.89 2.75
C LYS A 248 0.43 -21.99 3.12
N GLY A 249 -0.60 -21.65 3.92
CA GLY A 249 -1.63 -22.62 4.35
C GLY A 249 -2.49 -23.14 3.20
N SER A 250 -2.57 -22.38 2.10
CA SER A 250 -3.25 -22.79 0.86
C SER A 250 -2.42 -23.76 0.00
N GLY A 251 -1.16 -23.98 0.36
CA GLY A 251 -0.25 -24.84 -0.42
C GLY A 251 0.19 -24.23 -1.75
N ASN A 252 0.13 -22.92 -1.89
CA ASN A 252 0.62 -22.24 -3.08
C ASN A 252 2.15 -22.32 -3.15
N LEU A 253 2.66 -22.32 -4.36
CA LEU A 253 4.10 -22.15 -4.57
C LEU A 253 4.48 -20.69 -4.28
N PRO A 254 5.58 -20.44 -3.57
CA PRO A 254 6.10 -19.08 -3.41
C PRO A 254 6.57 -18.52 -4.75
N GLY A 255 6.85 -17.22 -4.81
CA GLY A 255 7.32 -16.61 -6.05
C GLY A 255 7.36 -15.11 -6.01
N ASP A 256 7.69 -14.53 -7.15
CA ASP A 256 7.81 -13.10 -7.38
C ASP A 256 6.43 -12.42 -7.25
N ARG A 257 6.18 -11.84 -6.09
CA ARG A 257 4.89 -11.26 -5.70
C ARG A 257 4.90 -9.73 -5.81
N ARG A 258 3.82 -9.20 -6.37
CA ARG A 258 3.46 -7.80 -6.20
C ARG A 258 2.16 -7.75 -5.42
N PHE A 259 2.09 -6.86 -4.43
CA PHE A 259 0.85 -6.68 -3.71
C PHE A 259 0.38 -5.22 -3.70
N LEU A 260 -0.91 -5.04 -3.58
CA LEU A 260 -1.58 -3.75 -3.60
C LEU A 260 -2.46 -3.59 -2.38
N GLN A 261 -2.35 -2.44 -1.73
CA GLN A 261 -3.26 -2.01 -0.69
C GLN A 261 -4.02 -0.79 -1.18
N SER A 262 -5.32 -0.88 -1.20
CA SER A 262 -6.17 0.19 -1.71
C SER A 262 -7.05 0.77 -0.62
N ALA A 263 -7.23 2.09 -0.66
CA ALA A 263 -8.24 2.83 0.08
C ALA A 263 -9.18 3.52 -0.91
N GLY A 264 -10.46 3.31 -0.74
CA GLY A 264 -11.53 3.78 -1.62
C GLY A 264 -12.73 2.82 -1.63
N PRO A 265 -13.82 3.19 -2.37
CA PRO A 265 -13.89 4.35 -3.26
C PRO A 265 -14.12 5.67 -2.53
N PHE A 266 -13.66 6.77 -3.13
CA PHE A 266 -14.00 8.13 -2.73
C PHE A 266 -14.21 9.02 -3.95
N THR A 267 -14.79 10.22 -3.72
CA THR A 267 -15.03 11.22 -4.77
C THR A 267 -14.08 12.38 -4.60
N LEU A 268 -13.42 12.80 -5.68
CA LEU A 268 -12.56 13.97 -5.69
C LEU A 268 -13.11 15.04 -6.65
N LYS A 269 -13.76 16.06 -6.08
CA LYS A 269 -14.34 17.19 -6.84
C LYS A 269 -13.25 18.08 -7.45
N PRO A 270 -13.52 18.87 -8.52
CA PRO A 270 -12.57 19.84 -9.04
C PRO A 270 -12.03 20.75 -7.94
N GLY A 271 -10.69 20.86 -7.84
CA GLY A 271 -10.01 21.66 -6.82
C GLY A 271 -9.94 21.03 -5.43
N ALA A 272 -10.57 19.88 -5.20
CA ALA A 272 -10.48 19.17 -3.92
C ALA A 272 -9.12 18.49 -3.74
N VAL A 273 -8.79 18.27 -2.48
CA VAL A 273 -7.57 17.59 -2.03
C VAL A 273 -7.98 16.44 -1.12
N ASN A 274 -7.31 15.33 -1.26
CA ASN A 274 -7.37 14.22 -0.32
C ASN A 274 -5.95 13.77 0.04
N GLU A 275 -5.77 13.11 1.18
CA GLU A 275 -4.45 12.72 1.65
C GLU A 275 -4.41 11.28 2.16
N ILE A 276 -3.23 10.68 2.13
CA ILE A 276 -2.96 9.37 2.68
C ILE A 276 -1.58 9.38 3.34
N THR A 277 -1.46 8.67 4.45
CA THR A 277 -0.18 8.46 5.13
C THR A 277 -0.01 6.99 5.45
N PHE A 278 1.14 6.44 5.11
CA PHE A 278 1.48 5.04 5.38
C PHE A 278 2.95 4.89 5.77
N GLY A 279 3.28 3.76 6.37
CA GLY A 279 4.62 3.37 6.76
C GLY A 279 5.07 2.08 6.08
N MET A 280 6.38 1.90 5.98
CA MET A 280 7.02 0.69 5.49
C MET A 280 7.90 0.13 6.62
N PRO A 281 7.33 -0.61 7.58
CA PRO A 281 8.10 -1.27 8.62
C PRO A 281 8.87 -2.48 8.06
N TRP A 282 10.09 -2.66 8.53
CA TRP A 282 10.94 -3.79 8.23
C TRP A 282 11.40 -4.46 9.53
N ALA A 283 11.37 -5.78 9.57
CA ALA A 283 11.80 -6.54 10.73
C ALA A 283 12.59 -7.79 10.33
N GLN A 284 13.60 -8.11 11.13
CA GLN A 284 14.42 -9.31 10.94
C GLN A 284 14.67 -9.99 12.28
N SER A 285 14.37 -11.26 12.37
CA SER A 285 14.69 -12.07 13.55
C SER A 285 16.20 -12.24 13.69
N PRO A 286 16.75 -12.11 14.90
CA PRO A 286 18.14 -12.45 15.16
C PRO A 286 18.40 -13.98 15.16
N ASN A 287 17.36 -14.80 15.11
CA ASN A 287 17.44 -16.25 15.13
C ASN A 287 17.54 -16.82 13.71
N LYS A 288 18.40 -17.80 13.52
CA LYS A 288 18.48 -18.56 12.26
C LYS A 288 17.15 -19.22 11.93
N GLY A 289 16.76 -19.15 10.67
CA GLY A 289 15.50 -19.71 10.19
C GLY A 289 14.24 -18.97 10.68
N GLY A 290 14.39 -17.73 11.09
CA GLY A 290 13.36 -16.94 11.77
C GLY A 290 12.44 -16.18 10.85
N ASN A 291 12.03 -16.69 9.68
CA ASN A 291 11.09 -16.00 8.78
C ASN A 291 9.74 -15.67 9.46
N ILE A 292 9.16 -16.60 10.18
CA ILE A 292 7.92 -16.38 10.93
C ILE A 292 8.12 -15.44 12.13
N GLN A 293 9.26 -15.53 12.82
CA GLN A 293 9.61 -14.60 13.89
C GLN A 293 9.86 -13.19 13.36
N SER A 294 10.40 -13.04 12.15
CA SER A 294 10.51 -11.74 11.49
C SER A 294 9.14 -11.11 11.25
N LEU A 295 8.17 -11.90 10.81
CA LEU A 295 6.77 -11.43 10.66
C LEU A 295 6.12 -11.11 12.01
N GLU A 296 6.39 -11.89 13.06
CA GLU A 296 5.91 -11.61 14.41
C GLU A 296 6.50 -10.30 14.96
N LEU A 297 7.78 -10.05 14.72
CA LEU A 297 8.43 -8.77 15.07
C LEU A 297 7.84 -7.60 14.28
N LEU A 298 7.49 -7.81 13.03
CA LEU A 298 6.81 -6.82 12.20
C LEU A 298 5.46 -6.41 12.81
N TYR A 299 4.64 -7.39 13.22
CA TYR A 299 3.38 -7.13 13.93
C TYR A 299 3.58 -6.38 15.25
N SER A 300 4.64 -6.73 15.98
CA SER A 300 4.96 -6.05 17.24
C SER A 300 5.43 -4.62 17.04
N ALA A 301 6.03 -4.30 15.91
CA ALA A 301 6.44 -2.94 15.56
C ALA A 301 5.22 -2.06 15.24
N ASP A 302 4.22 -2.62 14.57
CA ASP A 302 2.96 -1.96 14.25
C ASP A 302 2.11 -1.68 15.52
N ASP A 303 2.11 -2.58 16.48
CA ASP A 303 1.33 -2.45 17.74
C ASP A 303 1.88 -1.33 18.68
N LYS A 304 2.99 -0.61 18.34
CA LYS A 304 3.61 0.45 19.15
C LYS A 304 3.33 1.86 18.65
#